data_daecd3ce1ae9fea2ccc4b3c705636773
#
_entry.id   daecd3ce1ae9fea2ccc4b3c705636773
#
_cell.length_a   1.000
_cell.length_b   1.000
_cell.length_c   1.000
_cell.angle_alpha   90.00
_cell.angle_beta   90.00
_cell.angle_gamma   90.00
#
_symmetry.space_group_name_H-M   'P 1'
#
loop_
_entity.id
_entity.type
_entity.pdbx_description
1 polymer ?
#
loop_
_entity_poly.entity_id
_entity_poly.type
_entity_poly.pdbx_seq_one_letter_code
_entity_poly.pdbx_strand_id
1 'polypeptide(L)'
;MKRWLSRLVAAVLLVAACPAPSPAAPGAPVVRTVGDPRAADRIVVLVPGVGTTPENIDRGHGGVRRRSPHWQARQLHTACGGQVAVVAWLGYAPPGGVDLAAVRSERAVAGATALTGYVRQLAAARPDATITVIGHSYGSLVLAYAAARLPVQVADLVVLGSPGLDVGAAEQLDTEARLWVGSAEDDWTRRIPEVRILGLGHGADPGQPSFGARNLDVTGAVGHDGYFLPGTTSLESLAAVALGAS
;
A
#
# COMPACT_ATOMS: atom_id res chain seq x y z
N MET A 1 -24.92 -8.96 -30.07
CA MET A 1 -23.72 -8.26 -29.58
C MET A 1 -23.90 -6.76 -29.38
N LYS A 2 -24.44 -5.98 -30.30
CA LYS A 2 -24.59 -4.50 -30.17
C LYS A 2 -25.48 -4.01 -29.01
N ARG A 3 -26.49 -4.76 -28.58
CA ARG A 3 -27.41 -4.37 -27.49
C ARG A 3 -26.83 -4.52 -26.07
N TRP A 4 -25.82 -5.35 -25.87
CA TRP A 4 -25.16 -5.54 -24.57
C TRP A 4 -24.15 -4.44 -24.27
N LEU A 5 -23.41 -3.99 -25.27
CA LEU A 5 -22.48 -2.87 -25.16
C LEU A 5 -23.21 -1.55 -24.79
N SER A 6 -24.40 -1.32 -25.37
CA SER A 6 -25.21 -0.11 -25.06
C SER A 6 -25.71 -0.09 -23.60
N ARG A 7 -25.99 -1.24 -22.99
CA ARG A 7 -26.43 -1.32 -21.59
C ARG A 7 -25.28 -1.14 -20.59
N LEU A 8 -24.07 -1.60 -20.91
CA LEU A 8 -22.88 -1.39 -20.12
C LEU A 8 -22.45 0.09 -20.12
N VAL A 9 -22.48 0.74 -21.26
CA VAL A 9 -22.17 2.18 -21.38
C VAL A 9 -23.20 3.04 -20.64
N ALA A 10 -24.51 2.70 -20.72
CA ALA A 10 -25.56 3.42 -20.00
C ALA A 10 -25.44 3.23 -18.47
N ALA A 11 -25.05 2.05 -17.99
CA ALA A 11 -24.84 1.80 -16.56
C ALA A 11 -23.63 2.59 -16.01
N VAL A 12 -22.55 2.71 -16.77
CA VAL A 12 -21.36 3.50 -16.39
C VAL A 12 -21.68 4.99 -16.36
N LEU A 13 -22.49 5.51 -17.29
CA LEU A 13 -22.89 6.92 -17.33
C LEU A 13 -23.84 7.31 -16.19
N LEU A 14 -24.72 6.41 -15.71
CA LEU A 14 -25.60 6.70 -14.57
C LEU A 14 -24.85 6.74 -13.23
N VAL A 15 -23.78 5.97 -13.08
CA VAL A 15 -22.97 5.92 -11.85
C VAL A 15 -22.10 7.19 -11.70
N ALA A 16 -21.68 7.80 -12.80
CA ALA A 16 -20.88 9.02 -12.77
C ALA A 16 -21.64 10.27 -12.27
N ALA A 17 -22.97 10.22 -12.20
CA ALA A 17 -23.82 11.36 -11.80
C ALA A 17 -24.13 11.43 -10.29
N CYS A 18 -23.80 10.40 -9.50
CA CYS A 18 -23.95 10.48 -8.05
C CYS A 18 -22.68 11.05 -7.43
N PRO A 19 -22.72 12.21 -6.74
CA PRO A 19 -21.58 12.67 -5.97
C PRO A 19 -21.27 11.61 -4.89
N ALA A 20 -20.05 11.09 -4.91
CA ALA A 20 -19.61 10.20 -3.82
C ALA A 20 -19.69 10.99 -2.51
N PRO A 21 -20.15 10.38 -1.40
CA PRO A 21 -20.09 11.03 -0.10
C PRO A 21 -18.64 11.44 0.16
N SER A 22 -18.44 12.70 0.53
CA SER A 22 -17.11 13.20 0.89
C SER A 22 -16.50 12.25 1.93
N PRO A 23 -15.24 11.82 1.77
CA PRO A 23 -14.61 11.01 2.78
C PRO A 23 -14.65 11.77 4.10
N ALA A 24 -15.11 11.11 5.16
CA ALA A 24 -15.07 11.66 6.51
C ALA A 24 -13.63 12.11 6.79
N ALA A 25 -13.47 13.30 7.39
CA ALA A 25 -12.15 13.77 7.81
C ALA A 25 -11.48 12.67 8.63
N PRO A 26 -10.23 12.31 8.35
CA PRO A 26 -9.56 11.27 9.11
C PRO A 26 -9.49 11.71 10.59
N GLY A 27 -10.02 10.86 11.48
CA GLY A 27 -9.74 10.96 12.91
C GLY A 27 -8.22 10.80 13.16
N ALA A 28 -7.79 10.90 14.42
CA ALA A 28 -6.40 10.61 14.75
C ALA A 28 -5.99 9.22 14.21
N PRO A 29 -4.80 9.06 13.61
CA PRO A 29 -4.37 7.80 13.04
C PRO A 29 -4.33 6.70 14.10
N VAL A 30 -4.83 5.53 13.76
CA VAL A 30 -4.64 4.33 14.57
C VAL A 30 -3.31 3.71 14.20
N VAL A 31 -2.41 3.62 15.16
CA VAL A 31 -1.04 3.14 14.96
C VAL A 31 -0.77 1.96 15.88
N ARG A 32 -0.14 0.92 15.36
CA ARG A 32 0.43 -0.19 16.12
C ARG A 32 1.91 -0.28 15.80
N THR A 33 2.76 -0.23 16.82
CA THR A 33 4.21 -0.32 16.65
C THR A 33 4.74 -1.63 17.20
N VAL A 34 5.75 -2.16 16.50
CA VAL A 34 6.59 -3.28 16.97
C VAL A 34 8.02 -2.81 16.91
N GLY A 35 8.73 -2.88 18.04
CA GLY A 35 9.97 -2.12 18.26
C GLY A 35 9.67 -0.66 18.61
N ASP A 36 10.74 0.11 18.88
CA ASP A 36 10.62 1.53 19.24
C ASP A 36 11.05 2.43 18.06
N PRO A 37 10.13 3.09 17.35
CA PRO A 37 10.48 3.96 16.24
C PRO A 37 11.23 5.24 16.69
N ARG A 38 11.28 5.53 17.99
CA ARG A 38 12.06 6.66 18.53
C ARG A 38 13.53 6.29 18.76
N ALA A 39 13.83 5.01 18.84
CA ALA A 39 15.19 4.50 19.09
C ALA A 39 15.81 3.81 17.85
N ALA A 40 14.98 3.27 16.97
CA ALA A 40 15.45 2.49 15.81
C ALA A 40 16.13 3.36 14.75
N ASP A 41 17.21 2.88 14.14
CA ASP A 41 17.88 3.52 13.01
C ASP A 41 17.17 3.22 11.68
N ARG A 42 16.28 2.22 11.68
CA ARG A 42 15.47 1.81 10.53
C ARG A 42 14.02 1.69 10.94
N ILE A 43 13.15 2.34 10.21
CA ILE A 43 11.71 2.39 10.48
C ILE A 43 10.96 1.95 9.23
N VAL A 44 10.03 1.03 9.41
CA VAL A 44 9.10 0.64 8.34
C VAL A 44 7.70 1.15 8.68
N VAL A 45 7.03 1.76 7.71
CA VAL A 45 5.62 2.17 7.81
C VAL A 45 4.80 1.29 6.88
N LEU A 46 3.90 0.46 7.43
CA LEU A 46 2.96 -0.36 6.68
C LEU A 46 1.64 0.38 6.48
N VAL A 47 1.24 0.57 5.23
CA VAL A 47 -0.01 1.20 4.82
C VAL A 47 -0.96 0.12 4.30
N PRO A 48 -2.01 -0.23 5.05
CA PRO A 48 -2.93 -1.30 4.67
C PRO A 48 -3.89 -0.90 3.56
N GLY A 49 -4.54 -1.90 2.97
CA GLY A 49 -5.55 -1.71 1.93
C GLY A 49 -6.99 -1.83 2.43
N VAL A 50 -7.85 -2.21 1.48
CA VAL A 50 -9.31 -2.34 1.61
C VAL A 50 -9.72 -3.17 2.84
N GLY A 51 -10.80 -2.77 3.48
CA GLY A 51 -11.42 -3.50 4.59
C GLY A 51 -10.70 -3.36 5.93
N THR A 52 -9.58 -2.62 5.99
CA THR A 52 -8.90 -2.34 7.27
C THR A 52 -9.62 -1.25 8.03
N THR A 53 -9.88 -1.48 9.31
CA THR A 53 -10.54 -0.53 10.22
C THR A 53 -9.81 -0.50 11.57
N PRO A 54 -10.07 0.53 12.41
CA PRO A 54 -9.53 0.57 13.78
C PRO A 54 -9.83 -0.68 14.61
N GLU A 55 -10.99 -1.31 14.38
CA GLU A 55 -11.44 -2.48 15.15
C GLU A 55 -10.78 -3.77 14.71
N ASN A 56 -10.28 -3.82 13.45
CA ASN A 56 -9.70 -5.05 12.90
C ASN A 56 -8.18 -4.99 12.65
N ILE A 57 -7.51 -3.85 12.88
CA ILE A 57 -6.06 -3.69 12.68
C ILE A 57 -5.24 -4.76 13.40
N ASP A 58 -5.72 -5.23 14.55
CA ASP A 58 -5.06 -6.25 15.37
C ASP A 58 -5.46 -7.69 15.01
N ARG A 59 -6.67 -7.90 14.46
CA ARG A 59 -7.23 -9.23 14.18
C ARG A 59 -7.29 -9.60 12.71
N GLY A 60 -7.23 -8.60 11.84
CA GLY A 60 -7.39 -8.72 10.40
C GLY A 60 -8.86 -8.69 9.96
N HIS A 61 -9.07 -8.21 8.74
CA HIS A 61 -10.38 -8.19 8.09
C HIS A 61 -10.96 -9.62 8.02
N GLY A 62 -12.22 -9.77 8.42
CA GLY A 62 -12.90 -11.08 8.49
C GLY A 62 -12.30 -12.04 9.53
N GLY A 63 -11.51 -11.55 10.49
CA GLY A 63 -10.84 -12.37 11.50
C GLY A 63 -9.64 -13.18 10.96
N VAL A 64 -9.23 -12.93 9.73
CA VAL A 64 -8.11 -13.61 9.10
C VAL A 64 -6.80 -12.95 9.53
N ARG A 65 -6.05 -13.63 10.39
CA ARG A 65 -4.85 -13.10 11.06
C ARG A 65 -3.81 -12.51 10.09
N ARG A 66 -3.55 -13.14 8.94
CA ARG A 66 -2.58 -12.64 7.95
C ARG A 66 -3.01 -11.31 7.28
N ARG A 67 -4.30 -10.91 7.43
CA ARG A 67 -4.83 -9.61 7.01
C ARG A 67 -4.69 -8.52 8.06
N SER A 68 -4.15 -8.84 9.24
CA SER A 68 -3.91 -7.86 10.30
C SER A 68 -2.61 -7.09 10.02
N PRO A 69 -2.67 -5.76 9.83
CA PRO A 69 -1.47 -4.94 9.68
C PRO A 69 -0.52 -5.05 10.88
N HIS A 70 -1.05 -5.18 12.08
CA HIS A 70 -0.23 -5.37 13.28
C HIS A 70 0.48 -6.74 13.28
N TRP A 71 -0.20 -7.82 12.84
CA TRP A 71 0.45 -9.11 12.70
C TRP A 71 1.55 -9.06 11.63
N GLN A 72 1.30 -8.43 10.48
CA GLN A 72 2.29 -8.23 9.42
C GLN A 72 3.52 -7.47 9.94
N ALA A 73 3.30 -6.40 10.72
CA ALA A 73 4.38 -5.66 11.37
C ALA A 73 5.23 -6.55 12.29
N ARG A 74 4.60 -7.43 13.05
CA ARG A 74 5.31 -8.38 13.92
C ARG A 74 6.14 -9.37 13.14
N GLN A 75 5.61 -9.91 12.01
CA GLN A 75 6.37 -10.84 11.18
C GLN A 75 7.61 -10.18 10.61
N LEU A 76 7.46 -8.97 10.04
CA LEU A 76 8.58 -8.24 9.47
C LEU A 76 9.62 -7.86 10.53
N HIS A 77 9.21 -7.34 11.69
CA HIS A 77 10.11 -7.04 12.80
C HIS A 77 10.93 -8.26 13.22
N THR A 78 10.27 -9.43 13.35
CA THR A 78 10.93 -10.69 13.70
C THR A 78 11.90 -11.12 12.60
N ALA A 79 11.52 -11.04 11.33
CA ALA A 79 12.39 -11.40 10.20
C ALA A 79 13.62 -10.48 10.09
N CYS A 80 13.50 -9.22 10.53
CA CYS A 80 14.63 -8.29 10.64
C CYS A 80 15.47 -8.50 11.91
N GLY A 81 15.29 -9.59 12.66
CA GLY A 81 16.02 -9.84 13.91
C GLY A 81 15.83 -8.76 14.98
N GLY A 82 14.72 -8.05 14.97
CA GLY A 82 14.42 -6.96 15.92
C GLY A 82 15.13 -5.63 15.62
N GLN A 83 15.91 -5.53 14.56
CA GLN A 83 16.71 -4.33 14.24
C GLN A 83 15.91 -3.19 13.61
N VAL A 84 14.67 -3.42 13.19
CA VAL A 84 13.81 -2.47 12.51
C VAL A 84 12.56 -2.22 13.33
N ALA A 85 12.20 -0.97 13.59
CA ALA A 85 10.88 -0.67 14.14
C ALA A 85 9.83 -0.68 13.02
N VAL A 86 8.73 -1.38 13.23
CA VAL A 86 7.67 -1.49 12.23
C VAL A 86 6.38 -0.88 12.75
N VAL A 87 5.82 0.04 11.98
CA VAL A 87 4.63 0.82 12.28
C VAL A 87 3.51 0.37 11.36
N ALA A 88 2.50 -0.33 11.86
CA ALA A 88 1.25 -0.51 11.15
C ALA A 88 0.41 0.77 11.29
N TRP A 89 0.28 1.52 10.18
CA TRP A 89 -0.33 2.84 10.17
C TRP A 89 -1.67 2.84 9.45
N LEU A 90 -2.72 3.24 10.16
CA LEU A 90 -4.05 3.47 9.62
C LEU A 90 -4.47 4.92 9.90
N GLY A 91 -4.04 5.84 9.04
CA GLY A 91 -4.34 7.28 9.12
C GLY A 91 -5.26 7.75 8.01
N TYR A 92 -6.00 6.86 7.36
CA TYR A 92 -7.00 7.17 6.37
C TYR A 92 -8.19 6.20 6.49
N ALA A 93 -9.26 6.46 5.77
CA ALA A 93 -10.43 5.60 5.70
C ALA A 93 -10.37 4.72 4.43
N PRO A 94 -9.82 3.49 4.49
CA PRO A 94 -9.81 2.61 3.33
C PRO A 94 -11.23 2.32 2.83
N PRO A 95 -11.41 1.95 1.55
CA PRO A 95 -12.68 1.38 1.09
C PRO A 95 -13.07 0.16 1.94
N GLY A 96 -14.37 0.00 2.22
CA GLY A 96 -14.86 -1.10 3.07
C GLY A 96 -14.79 -2.47 2.39
N GLY A 97 -14.78 -2.49 1.05
CA GLY A 97 -14.74 -3.67 0.20
C GLY A 97 -14.19 -3.35 -1.18
N VAL A 98 -14.18 -4.34 -2.06
CA VAL A 98 -13.87 -4.14 -3.50
C VAL A 98 -15.14 -3.64 -4.19
N ASP A 99 -15.41 -2.35 -4.04
CA ASP A 99 -16.57 -1.62 -4.54
C ASP A 99 -16.16 -0.38 -5.35
N LEU A 100 -17.13 0.49 -5.69
CA LEU A 100 -16.87 1.74 -6.40
C LEU A 100 -15.88 2.67 -5.68
N ALA A 101 -15.82 2.62 -4.35
CA ALA A 101 -14.86 3.42 -3.61
C ALA A 101 -13.43 2.87 -3.77
N ALA A 102 -13.27 1.57 -3.99
CA ALA A 102 -11.98 0.94 -4.22
C ALA A 102 -11.44 1.17 -5.64
N VAL A 103 -12.30 1.46 -6.63
CA VAL A 103 -11.86 1.80 -8.00
C VAL A 103 -11.64 3.29 -8.22
N ARG A 104 -11.85 4.10 -7.18
CA ARG A 104 -11.62 5.56 -7.17
C ARG A 104 -10.44 5.92 -6.29
N SER A 105 -9.80 7.04 -6.58
CA SER A 105 -8.56 7.45 -5.93
C SER A 105 -8.75 8.50 -4.81
N GLU A 106 -9.96 9.03 -4.58
CA GLU A 106 -10.17 10.13 -3.64
C GLU A 106 -9.71 9.79 -2.21
N ARG A 107 -9.99 8.56 -1.75
CA ARG A 107 -9.55 8.08 -0.44
C ARG A 107 -8.04 7.90 -0.35
N ALA A 108 -7.41 7.48 -1.46
CA ALA A 108 -5.97 7.35 -1.55
C ALA A 108 -5.29 8.72 -1.51
N VAL A 109 -5.81 9.72 -2.22
CA VAL A 109 -5.31 11.12 -2.20
C VAL A 109 -5.41 11.72 -0.81
N ALA A 110 -6.55 11.55 -0.12
CA ALA A 110 -6.71 11.99 1.27
C ALA A 110 -5.73 11.28 2.21
N GLY A 111 -5.60 9.95 2.04
CA GLY A 111 -4.65 9.12 2.78
C GLY A 111 -3.19 9.52 2.57
N ALA A 112 -2.84 9.89 1.34
CA ALA A 112 -1.49 10.34 1.00
C ALA A 112 -1.09 11.62 1.74
N THR A 113 -2.01 12.56 1.92
CA THR A 113 -1.77 13.76 2.71
C THR A 113 -1.49 13.43 4.17
N ALA A 114 -2.30 12.55 4.76
CA ALA A 114 -2.12 12.09 6.13
C ALA A 114 -0.82 11.29 6.31
N LEU A 115 -0.51 10.40 5.37
CA LEU A 115 0.74 9.60 5.37
C LEU A 115 1.97 10.50 5.31
N THR A 116 1.97 11.48 4.38
CA THR A 116 3.06 12.45 4.26
C THR A 116 3.29 13.19 5.57
N GLY A 117 2.24 13.66 6.22
CA GLY A 117 2.32 14.34 7.52
C GLY A 117 2.91 13.44 8.61
N TYR A 118 2.46 12.20 8.67
CA TYR A 118 2.95 11.21 9.64
C TYR A 118 4.43 10.86 9.43
N VAL A 119 4.83 10.57 8.19
CA VAL A 119 6.22 10.21 7.87
C VAL A 119 7.16 11.39 8.10
N ARG A 120 6.74 12.62 7.81
CA ARG A 120 7.53 13.83 8.13
C ARG A 120 7.73 14.01 9.64
N GLN A 121 6.72 13.70 10.47
CA GLN A 121 6.87 13.72 11.93
C GLN A 121 7.86 12.66 12.41
N LEU A 122 7.84 11.44 11.85
CA LEU A 122 8.83 10.41 12.14
C LEU A 122 10.24 10.87 11.76
N ALA A 123 10.41 11.39 10.54
CA ALA A 123 11.69 11.89 10.04
C ALA A 123 12.24 13.05 10.88
N ALA A 124 11.37 13.97 11.33
CA ALA A 124 11.76 15.07 12.22
C ALA A 124 12.19 14.58 13.60
N ALA A 125 11.53 13.54 14.12
CA ALA A 125 11.88 12.94 15.42
C ALA A 125 13.16 12.08 15.34
N ARG A 126 13.50 11.55 14.16
CA ARG A 126 14.66 10.69 13.90
C ARG A 126 15.34 11.10 12.57
N PRO A 127 16.08 12.22 12.57
CA PRO A 127 16.70 12.76 11.34
C PRO A 127 17.69 11.79 10.66
N ASP A 128 18.33 10.94 11.46
CA ASP A 128 19.34 9.98 11.01
C ASP A 128 18.77 8.60 10.65
N ALA A 129 17.48 8.36 10.92
CA ALA A 129 16.86 7.07 10.62
C ALA A 129 16.51 6.97 9.13
N THR A 130 16.69 5.77 8.58
CA THR A 130 16.21 5.41 7.24
C THR A 130 14.77 4.89 7.35
N ILE A 131 13.89 5.35 6.47
CA ILE A 131 12.49 4.96 6.46
C ILE A 131 12.19 4.17 5.18
N THR A 132 11.49 3.04 5.34
CA THR A 132 10.86 2.28 4.25
C THR A 132 9.35 2.42 4.39
N VAL A 133 8.63 2.69 3.29
CA VAL A 133 7.17 2.71 3.31
C VAL A 133 6.64 1.57 2.44
N ILE A 134 5.81 0.72 3.03
CA ILE A 134 5.21 -0.44 2.35
C ILE A 134 3.71 -0.21 2.19
N GLY A 135 3.22 -0.15 0.96
CA GLY A 135 1.81 -0.08 0.62
C GLY A 135 1.29 -1.43 0.16
N HIS A 136 0.27 -1.97 0.83
CA HIS A 136 -0.38 -3.20 0.43
C HIS A 136 -1.75 -2.93 -0.18
N SER A 137 -2.04 -3.56 -1.32
CA SER A 137 -3.33 -3.44 -1.98
C SER A 137 -3.67 -1.96 -2.28
N TYR A 138 -4.84 -1.47 -1.90
CA TYR A 138 -5.22 -0.05 -2.02
C TYR A 138 -4.23 0.90 -1.30
N GLY A 139 -3.52 0.43 -0.28
CA GLY A 139 -2.45 1.19 0.38
C GLY A 139 -1.29 1.56 -0.55
N SER A 140 -1.08 0.84 -1.64
CA SER A 140 -0.10 1.18 -2.67
C SER A 140 -0.43 2.47 -3.41
N LEU A 141 -1.73 2.76 -3.62
CA LEU A 141 -2.18 4.04 -4.18
C LEU A 141 -1.93 5.21 -3.22
N VAL A 142 -2.20 5.00 -1.92
CA VAL A 142 -1.88 5.99 -0.88
C VAL A 142 -0.39 6.32 -0.92
N LEU A 143 0.46 5.30 -1.03
CA LEU A 143 1.91 5.44 -1.15
C LEU A 143 2.30 6.19 -2.42
N ALA A 144 1.77 5.82 -3.58
CA ALA A 144 2.08 6.46 -4.85
C ALA A 144 1.72 7.96 -4.85
N TYR A 145 0.53 8.31 -4.36
CA TYR A 145 0.12 9.71 -4.23
C TYR A 145 0.92 10.51 -3.19
N ALA A 146 1.57 9.84 -2.23
CA ALA A 146 2.44 10.49 -1.25
C ALA A 146 3.88 10.69 -1.77
N ALA A 147 4.35 9.84 -2.67
CA ALA A 147 5.76 9.62 -3.02
C ALA A 147 6.57 10.91 -3.19
N ALA A 148 6.17 11.82 -4.08
CA ALA A 148 6.86 13.09 -4.35
C ALA A 148 6.95 14.05 -3.15
N ARG A 149 6.20 13.79 -2.07
CA ARG A 149 6.11 14.66 -0.89
C ARG A 149 6.74 14.04 0.34
N LEU A 150 7.22 12.80 0.25
CA LEU A 150 7.89 12.11 1.35
C LEU A 150 9.26 12.75 1.62
N PRO A 151 9.73 12.73 2.87
CA PRO A 151 11.05 13.29 3.21
C PRO A 151 12.18 12.40 2.68
N VAL A 152 13.37 12.99 2.53
CA VAL A 152 14.58 12.34 2.00
C VAL A 152 15.02 11.09 2.78
N GLN A 153 14.64 10.96 4.04
CA GLN A 153 14.86 9.77 4.86
C GLN A 153 14.15 8.53 4.34
N VAL A 154 13.13 8.70 3.48
CA VAL A 154 12.46 7.58 2.81
C VAL A 154 13.34 7.08 1.67
N ALA A 155 14.05 5.99 1.91
CA ALA A 155 14.95 5.38 0.94
C ALA A 155 14.26 4.36 0.04
N ASP A 156 13.21 3.72 0.53
CA ASP A 156 12.52 2.64 -0.17
C ASP A 156 11.00 2.77 -0.09
N LEU A 157 10.36 2.57 -1.24
CA LEU A 157 8.93 2.38 -1.40
C LEU A 157 8.68 0.95 -1.85
N VAL A 158 7.84 0.22 -1.12
CA VAL A 158 7.49 -1.17 -1.47
C VAL A 158 6.00 -1.25 -1.76
N VAL A 159 5.65 -1.83 -2.88
CA VAL A 159 4.28 -2.00 -3.35
C VAL A 159 3.96 -3.48 -3.44
N LEU A 160 2.96 -3.94 -2.71
CA LEU A 160 2.55 -5.34 -2.64
C LEU A 160 1.10 -5.50 -3.10
N GLY A 161 0.84 -6.42 -4.03
CA GLY A 161 -0.50 -6.74 -4.50
C GLY A 161 -1.28 -5.50 -4.95
N SER A 162 -0.65 -4.64 -5.74
CA SER A 162 -1.25 -3.38 -6.17
C SER A 162 -2.34 -3.58 -7.21
N PRO A 163 -3.43 -2.78 -7.17
CA PRO A 163 -4.40 -2.71 -8.26
C PRO A 163 -3.97 -1.78 -9.41
N GLY A 164 -2.75 -1.23 -9.38
CA GLY A 164 -2.23 -0.16 -10.21
C GLY A 164 -1.82 1.05 -9.37
N LEU A 165 -1.12 2.04 -9.95
CA LEU A 165 -0.60 3.20 -9.20
C LEU A 165 -1.06 4.58 -9.73
N ASP A 166 -2.00 4.62 -10.67
CA ASP A 166 -2.47 5.85 -11.34
C ASP A 166 -1.38 6.63 -12.12
N VAL A 167 -0.23 6.00 -12.33
CA VAL A 167 0.89 6.48 -13.14
C VAL A 167 1.33 5.41 -14.12
N GLY A 168 1.97 5.77 -15.20
CA GLY A 168 2.39 4.84 -16.26
C GLY A 168 3.82 4.31 -16.12
N ALA A 169 4.65 4.95 -15.26
CA ALA A 169 6.04 4.58 -15.04
C ALA A 169 6.51 5.06 -13.66
N ALA A 170 7.54 4.41 -13.13
CA ALA A 170 8.12 4.71 -11.81
C ALA A 170 8.64 6.15 -11.68
N GLU A 171 9.22 6.69 -12.77
CA GLU A 171 9.74 8.06 -12.79
C GLU A 171 8.64 9.11 -12.53
N GLN A 172 7.37 8.81 -12.87
CA GLN A 172 6.25 9.72 -12.63
C GLN A 172 5.87 9.85 -11.14
N LEU A 173 6.43 9.01 -10.27
CA LEU A 173 6.27 9.16 -8.82
C LEU A 173 7.09 10.32 -8.25
N ASP A 174 8.02 10.87 -9.02
CA ASP A 174 8.85 12.05 -8.69
C ASP A 174 9.48 11.93 -7.29
N THR A 175 10.23 10.85 -7.07
CA THR A 175 10.88 10.52 -5.79
C THR A 175 12.26 9.92 -6.02
N GLU A 176 13.20 10.21 -5.12
CA GLU A 176 14.52 9.59 -5.09
C GLU A 176 14.51 8.20 -4.42
N ALA A 177 13.41 7.82 -3.77
CA ALA A 177 13.30 6.52 -3.13
C ALA A 177 13.24 5.39 -4.16
N ARG A 178 13.88 4.26 -3.86
CA ARG A 178 13.83 3.07 -4.71
C ARG A 178 12.44 2.44 -4.66
N LEU A 179 11.84 2.19 -5.81
CA LEU A 179 10.54 1.53 -5.90
C LEU A 179 10.72 0.02 -6.07
N TRP A 180 10.13 -0.76 -5.17
CA TRP A 180 10.07 -2.22 -5.19
C TRP A 180 8.63 -2.68 -5.39
N VAL A 181 8.44 -3.71 -6.20
CA VAL A 181 7.11 -4.25 -6.48
C VAL A 181 7.09 -5.76 -6.28
N GLY A 182 6.12 -6.24 -5.50
CA GLY A 182 5.84 -7.66 -5.30
C GLY A 182 4.39 -7.99 -5.64
N SER A 183 4.19 -8.99 -6.52
CA SER A 183 2.87 -9.49 -6.90
C SER A 183 2.92 -11.02 -6.98
N ALA A 184 2.27 -11.71 -6.01
CA ALA A 184 2.21 -13.16 -5.99
C ALA A 184 1.46 -13.71 -7.22
N GLU A 185 1.85 -14.88 -7.72
CA GLU A 185 1.29 -15.45 -8.95
C GLU A 185 -0.22 -15.66 -8.88
N ASP A 186 -0.72 -16.04 -7.72
CA ASP A 186 -2.14 -16.29 -7.43
C ASP A 186 -2.87 -15.09 -6.82
N ASP A 187 -2.23 -13.92 -6.75
CA ASP A 187 -2.90 -12.69 -6.30
C ASP A 187 -3.96 -12.25 -7.31
N TRP A 188 -5.18 -12.06 -6.84
CA TRP A 188 -6.31 -11.69 -7.69
C TRP A 188 -6.17 -10.29 -8.30
N THR A 189 -5.36 -9.41 -7.72
CA THR A 189 -5.10 -8.06 -8.25
C THR A 189 -4.47 -8.09 -9.65
N ARG A 190 -3.72 -9.14 -9.98
CA ARG A 190 -3.16 -9.36 -11.31
C ARG A 190 -4.22 -9.52 -12.42
N ARG A 191 -5.49 -9.70 -12.05
CA ARG A 191 -6.62 -9.82 -12.99
C ARG A 191 -7.39 -8.52 -13.14
N ILE A 192 -7.00 -7.46 -12.42
CA ILE A 192 -7.59 -6.13 -12.57
C ILE A 192 -7.14 -5.55 -13.91
N PRO A 193 -8.08 -5.04 -14.74
CA PRO A 193 -7.70 -4.40 -16.00
C PRO A 193 -6.80 -3.18 -15.78
N GLU A 194 -5.69 -3.10 -16.51
CA GLU A 194 -4.71 -2.01 -16.47
C GLU A 194 -5.24 -0.75 -17.19
N VAL A 195 -6.44 -0.32 -16.84
CA VAL A 195 -7.09 0.82 -17.48
C VAL A 195 -7.58 1.84 -16.46
N ARG A 196 -7.58 3.11 -16.86
CA ARG A 196 -8.20 4.19 -16.12
C ARG A 196 -9.12 4.97 -17.06
N ILE A 197 -10.43 4.89 -16.83
CA ILE A 197 -11.44 5.53 -17.67
C ILE A 197 -12.34 6.39 -16.80
N LEU A 198 -12.39 7.70 -17.07
CA LEU A 198 -13.21 8.68 -16.33
C LEU A 198 -12.97 8.64 -14.80
N GLY A 199 -11.72 8.42 -14.40
CA GLY A 199 -11.36 8.36 -12.98
C GLY A 199 -11.67 7.04 -12.28
N LEU A 200 -12.04 6.00 -13.04
CA LEU A 200 -12.26 4.63 -12.55
C LEU A 200 -11.14 3.71 -13.01
N GLY A 201 -10.65 2.87 -12.09
CA GLY A 201 -9.48 2.03 -12.31
C GLY A 201 -8.17 2.74 -11.95
N HIS A 202 -7.09 1.99 -11.87
CA HIS A 202 -5.82 2.48 -11.32
C HIS A 202 -4.64 2.40 -12.30
N GLY A 203 -4.91 2.20 -13.59
CA GLY A 203 -3.91 2.31 -14.65
C GLY A 203 -2.93 1.14 -14.68
N ALA A 204 -1.65 1.42 -14.94
CA ALA A 204 -0.64 0.41 -15.21
C ALA A 204 -0.33 -0.47 -13.99
N ASP A 205 -0.07 -1.76 -14.27
CA ASP A 205 0.49 -2.70 -13.30
C ASP A 205 1.97 -2.33 -13.05
N PRO A 206 2.33 -1.96 -11.80
CA PRO A 206 3.72 -1.63 -11.48
C PRO A 206 4.67 -2.83 -11.56
N GLY A 207 4.16 -4.07 -11.64
CA GLY A 207 4.94 -5.28 -11.87
C GLY A 207 5.40 -5.50 -13.30
N GLN A 208 4.91 -4.70 -14.26
CA GLN A 208 5.37 -4.78 -15.65
C GLN A 208 6.81 -4.27 -15.78
N PRO A 209 7.70 -4.97 -16.54
CA PRO A 209 9.09 -4.53 -16.74
C PRO A 209 9.21 -3.10 -17.27
N SER A 210 8.25 -2.67 -18.12
CA SER A 210 8.21 -1.32 -18.68
C SER A 210 7.89 -0.22 -17.67
N PHE A 211 7.40 -0.59 -16.49
CA PHE A 211 7.10 0.37 -15.43
C PHE A 211 8.36 0.94 -14.77
N GLY A 212 9.47 0.19 -14.76
CA GLY A 212 10.74 0.65 -14.23
C GLY A 212 10.92 0.46 -12.72
N ALA A 213 10.05 -0.31 -12.07
CA ALA A 213 10.22 -0.71 -10.68
C ALA A 213 11.19 -1.89 -10.53
N ARG A 214 11.78 -2.05 -9.34
CA ARG A 214 12.58 -3.22 -8.97
C ARG A 214 11.65 -4.37 -8.56
N ASN A 215 11.86 -5.55 -9.08
CA ASN A 215 11.07 -6.71 -8.67
C ASN A 215 11.52 -7.20 -7.29
N LEU A 216 10.56 -7.39 -6.40
CA LEU A 216 10.74 -8.07 -5.13
C LEU A 216 10.43 -9.57 -5.33
N ASP A 217 11.32 -10.44 -4.90
CA ASP A 217 11.02 -11.88 -4.88
C ASP A 217 9.96 -12.18 -3.82
N VAL A 218 8.78 -12.60 -4.28
CA VAL A 218 7.64 -12.92 -3.43
C VAL A 218 7.34 -14.42 -3.40
N THR A 219 8.34 -15.26 -3.71
CA THR A 219 8.20 -16.72 -3.65
C THR A 219 7.73 -17.16 -2.26
N GLY A 220 6.72 -18.03 -2.27
CA GLY A 220 6.05 -18.54 -1.06
C GLY A 220 4.93 -17.64 -0.54
N ALA A 221 4.74 -16.42 -1.07
CA ALA A 221 3.52 -15.67 -0.82
C ALA A 221 2.33 -16.40 -1.44
N VAL A 222 1.20 -16.46 -0.72
CA VAL A 222 -0.02 -17.15 -1.16
C VAL A 222 -1.18 -16.16 -1.19
N GLY A 223 -1.74 -15.96 -2.37
CA GLY A 223 -2.85 -15.05 -2.62
C GLY A 223 -2.49 -13.61 -2.27
N HIS A 224 -3.54 -12.81 -2.07
CA HIS A 224 -3.42 -11.38 -1.83
C HIS A 224 -2.86 -10.99 -0.46
N ASP A 225 -2.94 -11.88 0.53
CA ASP A 225 -2.62 -11.57 1.93
C ASP A 225 -1.35 -12.28 2.44
N GLY A 226 -0.63 -13.02 1.56
CA GLY A 226 0.42 -13.95 1.97
C GLY A 226 1.84 -13.37 2.02
N TYR A 227 2.06 -12.12 1.70
CA TYR A 227 3.40 -11.52 1.56
C TYR A 227 4.25 -11.54 2.84
N PHE A 228 3.63 -11.57 4.00
CA PHE A 228 4.29 -11.57 5.32
C PHE A 228 4.28 -12.94 6.01
N LEU A 229 4.05 -14.03 5.26
CA LEU A 229 4.05 -15.38 5.84
C LEU A 229 5.47 -15.77 6.28
N PRO A 230 5.63 -16.28 7.52
CA PRO A 230 6.93 -16.73 8.01
C PRO A 230 7.50 -17.89 7.19
N GLY A 231 8.82 -17.91 7.02
CA GLY A 231 9.53 -18.96 6.30
C GLY A 231 9.36 -18.89 4.78
N THR A 232 9.01 -17.73 4.24
CA THR A 232 8.90 -17.49 2.80
C THR A 232 9.97 -16.52 2.33
N THR A 233 10.45 -16.69 1.10
CA THR A 233 11.36 -15.76 0.45
C THR A 233 10.75 -14.36 0.36
N SER A 234 9.42 -14.26 0.21
CA SER A 234 8.70 -12.99 0.25
C SER A 234 8.98 -12.18 1.51
N LEU A 235 8.88 -12.80 2.69
CA LEU A 235 9.16 -12.11 3.95
C LEU A 235 10.65 -11.81 4.13
N GLU A 236 11.52 -12.69 3.66
CA GLU A 236 12.99 -12.49 3.69
C GLU A 236 13.40 -11.32 2.79
N SER A 237 12.83 -11.20 1.59
CA SER A 237 13.06 -10.09 0.67
C SER A 237 12.57 -8.76 1.24
N LEU A 238 11.39 -8.75 1.88
CA LEU A 238 10.89 -7.57 2.60
C LEU A 238 11.82 -7.16 3.74
N ALA A 239 12.33 -8.13 4.50
CA ALA A 239 13.30 -7.86 5.56
C ALA A 239 14.63 -7.33 5.00
N ALA A 240 15.12 -7.86 3.88
CA ALA A 240 16.32 -7.37 3.21
C ALA A 240 16.19 -5.89 2.80
N VAL A 241 15.07 -5.51 2.17
CA VAL A 241 14.79 -4.10 1.83
C VAL A 241 14.73 -3.24 3.09
N ALA A 242 14.01 -3.68 4.13
CA ALA A 242 13.88 -2.95 5.40
C ALA A 242 15.23 -2.77 6.12
N LEU A 243 16.16 -3.71 5.95
CA LEU A 243 17.52 -3.66 6.49
C LEU A 243 18.49 -2.87 5.58
N GLY A 244 18.03 -2.42 4.39
CA GLY A 244 18.84 -1.69 3.42
C GLY A 244 19.83 -2.57 2.66
N ALA A 245 19.67 -3.88 2.69
CA ALA A 245 20.39 -4.82 1.83
C ALA A 245 19.69 -4.87 0.47
N SER A 246 20.27 -4.26 -0.54
CA SER A 246 19.73 -4.16 -1.91
C SER A 246 20.82 -4.38 -2.95
#